data_65280c29d6cdc73540a58e0a7994914a
#
_entry.id   65280c29d6cdc73540a58e0a7994914a
#
_cell.length_a   1.000
_cell.length_b   1.000
_cell.length_c   1.000
_cell.angle_alpha   90.00
_cell.angle_beta   90.00
_cell.angle_gamma   90.00
#
_symmetry.space_group_name_H-M   'P 1'
#
loop_
_entity.id
_entity.type
_entity.pdbx_description
1 polymer ?
#
loop_
_entity_poly.entity_id
_entity_poly.type
_entity_poly.pdbx_seq_one_letter_code
_entity_poly.pdbx_strand_id
1 'polypeptide(L)'
;MKNITYNDYVQRINKVVTYINNHLDETLDLKTLANEAALSDFHFHRIFKALKGEAIGGYITRLRLEATARLLRYTALTIEEIAFNIGYETPASLSKAFKKQYGISPTEYRTNKDTYIMKKEIINPDLALKAPKIVTLEPKNLIYVALTGAYGSLDYGKAYKQLWAVIKAQKLFTKGIESICISYDAPKITEGSLQRSDVCLAIHKSATPQEEVSCKTLAGGKYAVFFYQGSYENLSQVYDTAVRWVIDHEYTLREEPFFEKYLNDARRTPIEKLKTEIYIPIN
;
A
#
# COMPACT_ATOMS: atom_id res chain seq x y z
N MET A 1 21.19 -7.23 28.80
CA MET A 1 20.68 -7.13 27.42
C MET A 1 19.21 -7.51 27.44
N LYS A 2 18.29 -6.66 26.95
CA LYS A 2 16.90 -7.08 26.74
C LYS A 2 16.88 -8.18 25.67
N ASN A 3 16.28 -9.33 25.98
CA ASN A 3 16.02 -10.34 24.95
C ASN A 3 15.11 -9.73 23.90
N ILE A 4 15.62 -9.59 22.65
CA ILE A 4 14.83 -9.13 21.52
C ILE A 4 13.83 -10.23 21.18
N THR A 5 12.56 -9.92 21.26
CA THR A 5 11.45 -10.85 20.97
C THR A 5 11.12 -10.84 19.47
N TYR A 6 10.32 -11.82 19.02
CA TYR A 6 9.76 -11.83 17.67
C TYR A 6 9.04 -10.51 17.33
N ASN A 7 8.23 -10.00 18.27
CA ASN A 7 7.49 -8.75 18.08
C ASN A 7 8.41 -7.52 17.92
N ASP A 8 9.52 -7.48 18.65
CA ASP A 8 10.52 -6.41 18.46
C ASP A 8 11.11 -6.43 17.05
N TYR A 9 11.38 -7.62 16.49
CA TYR A 9 11.84 -7.75 15.11
C TYR A 9 10.78 -7.31 14.11
N VAL A 10 9.52 -7.70 14.29
CA VAL A 10 8.40 -7.28 13.42
C VAL A 10 8.29 -5.75 13.39
N GLN A 11 8.33 -5.09 14.54
CA GLN A 11 8.26 -3.62 14.62
C GLN A 11 9.44 -2.94 13.91
N ARG A 12 10.65 -3.43 14.11
CA ARG A 12 11.86 -2.91 13.46
C ARG A 12 11.80 -3.06 11.94
N ILE A 13 11.37 -4.21 11.46
CA ILE A 13 11.24 -4.45 10.02
C ILE A 13 10.08 -3.63 9.42
N ASN A 14 8.97 -3.43 10.13
CA ASN A 14 7.88 -2.55 9.67
C ASN A 14 8.34 -1.09 9.55
N LYS A 15 9.19 -0.61 10.48
CA LYS A 15 9.81 0.71 10.38
C LYS A 15 10.65 0.83 9.10
N VAL A 16 11.48 -0.17 8.81
CA VAL A 16 12.29 -0.20 7.58
C VAL A 16 11.43 -0.25 6.33
N VAL A 17 10.37 -1.04 6.31
CA VAL A 17 9.43 -1.11 5.18
C VAL A 17 8.78 0.26 4.93
N THR A 18 8.38 0.95 5.99
CA THR A 18 7.85 2.32 5.88
C THR A 18 8.90 3.28 5.32
N TYR A 19 10.15 3.18 5.80
CA TYR A 19 11.26 3.98 5.27
C TYR A 19 11.49 3.72 3.77
N ILE A 20 11.57 2.46 3.36
CA ILE A 20 11.74 2.08 1.94
C ILE A 20 10.63 2.66 1.07
N ASN A 21 9.36 2.53 1.50
CA ASN A 21 8.23 3.04 0.73
C ASN A 21 8.29 4.56 0.49
N ASN A 22 8.86 5.30 1.44
CA ASN A 22 8.95 6.76 1.38
C ASN A 22 10.23 7.28 0.67
N HIS A 23 11.18 6.39 0.31
CA HIS A 23 12.49 6.75 -0.24
C HIS A 23 12.88 5.85 -1.42
N LEU A 24 11.88 5.41 -2.23
CA LEU A 24 12.14 4.53 -3.38
C LEU A 24 13.00 5.20 -4.46
N ASP A 25 12.96 6.52 -4.55
CA ASP A 25 13.74 7.36 -5.44
C ASP A 25 15.21 7.51 -5.02
N GLU A 26 15.52 7.21 -3.75
CA GLU A 26 16.86 7.37 -3.19
C GLU A 26 17.71 6.10 -3.28
N THR A 27 19.01 6.25 -3.01
CA THR A 27 19.90 5.09 -2.84
C THR A 27 19.64 4.40 -1.50
N LEU A 28 19.05 3.21 -1.56
CA LEU A 28 18.71 2.39 -0.39
C LEU A 28 19.80 1.32 -0.17
N ASP A 29 20.87 1.68 0.54
CA ASP A 29 21.93 0.73 0.88
C ASP A 29 21.62 -0.09 2.13
N LEU A 30 22.25 -1.26 2.24
CA LEU A 30 22.04 -2.21 3.34
C LEU A 30 22.34 -1.58 4.71
N LYS A 31 23.38 -0.77 4.81
CA LYS A 31 23.84 -0.18 6.07
C LYS A 31 22.82 0.83 6.60
N THR A 32 22.31 1.70 5.73
CA THR A 32 21.24 2.66 6.07
C THR A 32 20.01 1.93 6.60
N LEU A 33 19.55 0.89 5.90
CA LEU A 33 18.37 0.13 6.28
C LEU A 33 18.56 -0.69 7.57
N ALA A 34 19.76 -1.23 7.79
CA ALA A 34 20.10 -1.92 9.03
C ALA A 34 20.13 -0.94 10.23
N ASN A 35 20.63 0.27 10.03
CA ASN A 35 20.61 1.33 11.05
C ASN A 35 19.17 1.73 11.40
N GLU A 36 18.27 1.86 10.40
CA GLU A 36 16.85 2.13 10.64
C GLU A 36 16.19 1.04 11.49
N ALA A 37 16.59 -0.22 11.31
CA ALA A 37 16.15 -1.34 12.14
C ALA A 37 16.84 -1.39 13.51
N ALA A 38 17.87 -0.59 13.76
CA ALA A 38 18.80 -0.74 14.90
C ALA A 38 19.34 -2.18 15.03
N LEU A 39 19.83 -2.73 13.90
CA LEU A 39 20.43 -4.05 13.76
C LEU A 39 21.78 -3.95 13.04
N SER A 40 22.65 -4.95 13.22
CA SER A 40 23.82 -5.10 12.33
C SER A 40 23.37 -5.55 10.94
N ASP A 41 24.16 -5.23 9.91
CA ASP A 41 23.86 -5.57 8.50
C ASP A 41 23.57 -7.07 8.33
N PHE A 42 24.35 -7.92 9.00
CA PHE A 42 24.20 -9.38 8.94
C PHE A 42 22.88 -9.84 9.57
N HIS A 43 22.55 -9.34 10.76
CA HIS A 43 21.30 -9.69 11.43
C HIS A 43 20.09 -9.13 10.67
N PHE A 44 20.17 -7.89 10.21
CA PHE A 44 19.11 -7.26 9.43
C PHE A 44 18.77 -8.07 8.17
N HIS A 45 19.78 -8.43 7.37
CA HIS A 45 19.54 -9.21 6.14
C HIS A 45 18.81 -10.54 6.43
N ARG A 46 19.24 -11.27 7.47
CA ARG A 46 18.62 -12.56 7.83
C ARG A 46 17.20 -12.42 8.37
N ILE A 47 16.99 -11.45 9.26
CA ILE A 47 15.68 -11.19 9.88
C ILE A 47 14.71 -10.66 8.83
N PHE A 48 15.14 -9.74 7.98
CA PHE A 48 14.31 -9.22 6.89
C PHE A 48 13.86 -10.36 5.98
N LYS A 49 14.79 -11.20 5.50
CA LYS A 49 14.46 -12.34 4.64
C LYS A 49 13.52 -13.34 5.35
N ALA A 50 13.73 -13.61 6.62
CA ALA A 50 12.87 -14.52 7.38
C ALA A 50 11.42 -13.98 7.55
N LEU A 51 11.25 -12.66 7.75
CA LEU A 51 9.95 -12.03 7.96
C LEU A 51 9.23 -11.65 6.65
N LYS A 52 9.97 -11.34 5.57
CA LYS A 52 9.39 -10.90 4.29
C LYS A 52 9.44 -11.96 3.17
N GLY A 53 10.11 -13.08 3.42
CA GLY A 53 10.23 -14.19 2.45
C GLY A 53 11.23 -13.94 1.31
N GLU A 54 11.76 -12.73 1.15
CA GLU A 54 12.69 -12.34 0.09
C GLU A 54 13.85 -11.48 0.61
N ALA A 55 14.97 -11.48 -0.12
CA ALA A 55 16.12 -10.65 0.21
C ALA A 55 15.81 -9.17 -0.02
N ILE A 56 16.39 -8.28 0.81
CA ILE A 56 16.13 -6.83 0.79
C ILE A 56 16.32 -6.18 -0.59
N GLY A 57 17.37 -6.54 -1.32
CA GLY A 57 17.61 -6.01 -2.68
C GLY A 57 16.53 -6.44 -3.68
N GLY A 58 16.06 -7.68 -3.59
CA GLY A 58 14.92 -8.19 -4.39
C GLY A 58 13.64 -7.44 -4.04
N TYR A 59 13.37 -7.26 -2.75
CA TYR A 59 12.23 -6.49 -2.23
C TYR A 59 12.19 -5.07 -2.80
N ILE A 60 13.29 -4.30 -2.69
CA ILE A 60 13.37 -2.92 -3.22
C ILE A 60 13.19 -2.91 -4.74
N THR A 61 13.87 -3.82 -5.47
CA THR A 61 13.74 -3.91 -6.92
C THR A 61 12.30 -4.17 -7.34
N ARG A 62 11.61 -5.10 -6.67
CA ARG A 62 10.21 -5.39 -6.91
C ARG A 62 9.32 -4.17 -6.69
N LEU A 63 9.47 -3.46 -5.56
CA LEU A 63 8.69 -2.25 -5.28
C LEU A 63 8.89 -1.16 -6.33
N ARG A 64 10.13 -0.94 -6.78
CA ARG A 64 10.43 0.00 -7.85
C ARG A 64 9.76 -0.37 -9.16
N LEU A 65 9.77 -1.65 -9.52
CA LEU A 65 9.13 -2.13 -10.75
C LEU A 65 7.60 -2.07 -10.69
N GLU A 66 7.02 -2.33 -9.52
CA GLU A 66 5.58 -2.17 -9.28
C GLU A 66 5.16 -0.69 -9.37
N ALA A 67 5.95 0.22 -8.79
CA ALA A 67 5.75 1.66 -8.93
C ALA A 67 5.89 2.10 -10.40
N THR A 68 6.89 1.58 -11.13
CA THR A 68 7.04 1.80 -12.57
C THR A 68 5.78 1.40 -13.34
N ALA A 69 5.27 0.21 -13.10
CA ALA A 69 4.08 -0.27 -13.79
C ALA A 69 2.85 0.63 -13.54
N ARG A 70 2.69 1.13 -12.29
CA ARG A 70 1.65 2.11 -11.97
C ARG A 70 1.83 3.42 -12.72
N LEU A 71 3.03 4.02 -12.70
CA LEU A 71 3.31 5.27 -13.38
C LEU A 71 3.13 5.15 -14.90
N LEU A 72 3.58 4.04 -15.52
CA LEU A 72 3.37 3.77 -16.94
C LEU A 72 1.89 3.69 -17.32
N ARG A 73 1.06 3.17 -16.42
CA ARG A 73 -0.37 2.96 -16.66
C ARG A 73 -1.19 4.23 -16.46
N TYR A 74 -0.86 5.02 -15.46
CA TYR A 74 -1.70 6.09 -14.97
C TYR A 74 -1.16 7.50 -15.19
N THR A 75 0.03 7.64 -15.78
CA THR A 75 0.64 8.94 -16.06
C THR A 75 1.16 9.05 -17.49
N ALA A 76 1.39 10.28 -17.95
CA ALA A 76 2.06 10.57 -19.21
C ALA A 76 3.59 10.74 -19.08
N LEU A 77 4.15 10.54 -17.89
CA LEU A 77 5.59 10.66 -17.64
C LEU A 77 6.40 9.82 -18.62
N THR A 78 7.49 10.36 -19.12
CA THR A 78 8.43 9.62 -19.97
C THR A 78 9.07 8.47 -19.19
N ILE A 79 9.65 7.50 -19.89
CA ILE A 79 10.39 6.40 -19.23
C ILE A 79 11.60 6.94 -18.48
N GLU A 80 12.19 8.03 -18.97
CA GLU A 80 13.29 8.70 -18.32
C GLU A 80 12.88 9.34 -17.00
N GLU A 81 11.80 10.13 -16.97
CA GLU A 81 11.24 10.70 -15.74
C GLU A 81 10.86 9.61 -14.73
N ILE A 82 10.22 8.54 -15.18
CA ILE A 82 9.89 7.42 -14.33
C ILE A 82 11.16 6.78 -13.75
N ALA A 83 12.21 6.56 -14.55
CA ALA A 83 13.45 5.96 -14.08
C ALA A 83 14.05 6.76 -12.92
N PHE A 84 14.15 8.07 -13.07
CA PHE A 84 14.69 8.93 -12.02
C PHE A 84 13.78 8.99 -10.78
N ASN A 85 12.47 9.11 -10.97
CA ASN A 85 11.49 9.19 -9.87
C ASN A 85 11.43 7.93 -9.00
N ILE A 86 11.92 6.80 -9.48
CA ILE A 86 11.93 5.54 -8.73
C ILE A 86 13.33 5.01 -8.43
N GLY A 87 14.34 5.86 -8.54
CA GLY A 87 15.71 5.59 -8.12
C GLY A 87 16.49 4.64 -9.04
N TYR A 88 16.22 4.67 -10.36
CA TYR A 88 17.11 4.08 -11.37
C TYR A 88 18.01 5.16 -11.96
N GLU A 89 19.30 4.86 -12.09
CA GLU A 89 20.28 5.79 -12.66
C GLU A 89 20.07 6.07 -14.15
N THR A 90 19.49 5.11 -14.88
CA THR A 90 19.26 5.25 -16.32
C THR A 90 17.95 4.60 -16.76
N PRO A 91 17.30 5.13 -17.81
CA PRO A 91 16.13 4.48 -18.42
C PRO A 91 16.42 3.07 -18.95
N ALA A 92 17.67 2.81 -19.37
CA ALA A 92 18.08 1.49 -19.86
C ALA A 92 18.12 0.46 -18.76
N SER A 93 18.62 0.81 -17.57
CA SER A 93 18.64 -0.08 -16.41
C SER A 93 17.23 -0.42 -15.93
N LEU A 94 16.34 0.57 -15.87
CA LEU A 94 14.92 0.34 -15.61
C LEU A 94 14.30 -0.60 -16.64
N SER A 95 14.46 -0.30 -17.93
CA SER A 95 13.85 -1.09 -19.01
C SER A 95 14.32 -2.55 -19.00
N LYS A 96 15.59 -2.78 -18.71
CA LYS A 96 16.15 -4.13 -18.56
C LYS A 96 15.54 -4.87 -17.38
N ALA A 97 15.45 -4.21 -16.22
CA ALA A 97 14.88 -4.80 -15.02
C ALA A 97 13.38 -5.09 -15.20
N PHE A 98 12.63 -4.15 -15.78
CA PHE A 98 11.20 -4.28 -16.07
C PHE A 98 10.92 -5.44 -17.03
N LYS A 99 11.66 -5.52 -18.14
CA LYS A 99 11.52 -6.62 -19.10
C LYS A 99 11.89 -7.97 -18.50
N LYS A 100 12.92 -8.01 -17.63
CA LYS A 100 13.28 -9.23 -16.91
C LYS A 100 12.16 -9.71 -15.99
N GLN A 101 11.49 -8.79 -15.30
CA GLN A 101 10.43 -9.10 -14.32
C GLN A 101 9.10 -9.48 -15.00
N TYR A 102 8.71 -8.74 -16.03
CA TYR A 102 7.36 -8.80 -16.61
C TYR A 102 7.31 -9.39 -18.03
N GLY A 103 8.45 -9.69 -18.64
CA GLY A 103 8.55 -10.28 -19.98
C GLY A 103 8.37 -9.29 -21.14
N ILE A 104 7.91 -8.06 -20.88
CA ILE A 104 7.66 -7.02 -21.88
C ILE A 104 8.40 -5.72 -21.50
N SER A 105 8.65 -4.87 -22.49
CA SER A 105 9.29 -3.57 -22.25
C SER A 105 8.31 -2.56 -21.61
N PRO A 106 8.82 -1.52 -20.91
CA PRO A 106 7.99 -0.42 -20.41
C PRO A 106 7.15 0.25 -21.51
N THR A 107 7.70 0.44 -22.70
CA THR A 107 7.00 1.04 -23.84
C THR A 107 5.85 0.17 -24.33
N GLU A 108 6.09 -1.14 -24.50
CA GLU A 108 5.05 -2.11 -24.87
C GLU A 108 3.94 -2.16 -23.82
N TYR A 109 4.31 -2.15 -22.53
CA TYR A 109 3.35 -2.16 -21.43
C TYR A 109 2.46 -0.90 -21.42
N ARG A 110 3.03 0.28 -21.68
CA ARG A 110 2.29 1.54 -21.80
C ARG A 110 1.31 1.56 -22.96
N THR A 111 1.74 1.07 -24.13
CA THR A 111 0.95 1.07 -25.36
C THR A 111 -0.21 0.08 -25.29
N ASN A 112 0.03 -1.08 -24.70
CA ASN A 112 -0.96 -2.12 -24.57
C ASN A 112 -1.64 -2.06 -23.19
N LYS A 113 -2.56 -1.12 -23.03
CA LYS A 113 -3.31 -0.89 -21.77
C LYS A 113 -4.12 -2.10 -21.30
N ASP A 114 -4.39 -3.06 -22.19
CA ASP A 114 -5.09 -4.31 -21.89
C ASP A 114 -4.13 -5.44 -21.47
N THR A 115 -2.82 -5.19 -21.49
CA THR A 115 -1.83 -6.18 -21.01
C THR A 115 -1.88 -6.26 -19.50
N TYR A 116 -2.47 -7.33 -19.01
CA TYR A 116 -2.35 -7.73 -17.61
C TYR A 116 -1.02 -8.46 -17.42
N ILE A 117 -0.18 -7.97 -16.53
CA ILE A 117 1.07 -8.67 -16.15
C ILE A 117 0.74 -9.94 -15.36
N MET A 118 -0.44 -9.95 -14.72
CA MET A 118 -1.04 -11.08 -14.03
C MET A 118 -2.43 -11.37 -14.59
N LYS A 119 -2.95 -12.58 -14.39
CA LYS A 119 -4.18 -13.12 -15.00
C LYS A 119 -5.35 -12.12 -15.13
N LYS A 120 -5.98 -12.16 -16.32
CA LYS A 120 -7.15 -11.38 -16.72
C LYS A 120 -8.31 -11.56 -15.73
N GLU A 121 -8.66 -10.53 -14.98
CA GLU A 121 -9.93 -10.46 -14.26
C GLU A 121 -11.06 -10.06 -15.20
N ILE A 122 -12.24 -10.64 -15.00
CA ILE A 122 -13.45 -10.31 -15.77
C ILE A 122 -13.90 -8.91 -15.36
N ILE A 123 -13.84 -7.96 -16.28
CA ILE A 123 -14.34 -6.58 -16.06
C ILE A 123 -15.88 -6.64 -16.07
N ASN A 124 -16.50 -6.25 -14.96
CA ASN A 124 -17.94 -6.03 -14.91
C ASN A 124 -18.23 -4.58 -15.40
N PRO A 125 -18.89 -4.37 -16.54
CA PRO A 125 -19.09 -3.03 -17.13
C PRO A 125 -20.04 -2.14 -16.34
N ASP A 126 -20.79 -2.66 -15.37
CA ASP A 126 -21.88 -1.93 -14.70
C ASP A 126 -21.47 -1.22 -13.40
N LEU A 127 -20.16 -1.07 -13.12
CA LEU A 127 -19.72 -0.40 -11.90
C LEU A 127 -19.69 1.13 -12.07
N ALA A 128 -20.90 1.74 -12.09
CA ALA A 128 -21.04 3.19 -12.13
C ALA A 128 -20.73 3.81 -10.76
N LEU A 129 -19.53 4.38 -10.59
CA LEU A 129 -19.23 5.22 -9.44
C LEU A 129 -19.83 6.62 -9.63
N LYS A 130 -20.42 7.17 -8.56
CA LYS A 130 -20.80 8.59 -8.55
C LYS A 130 -19.51 9.45 -8.53
N ALA A 131 -19.64 10.69 -9.04
CA ALA A 131 -18.56 11.67 -8.95
C ALA A 131 -18.04 11.79 -7.50
N PRO A 132 -16.70 11.82 -7.29
CA PRO A 132 -16.13 11.88 -5.97
C PRO A 132 -16.35 13.25 -5.31
N LYS A 133 -16.17 13.27 -3.99
CA LYS A 133 -15.95 14.51 -3.26
C LYS A 133 -14.46 14.82 -3.21
N ILE A 134 -14.07 16.04 -3.54
CA ILE A 134 -12.71 16.52 -3.32
C ILE A 134 -12.62 17.07 -1.91
N VAL A 135 -11.74 16.51 -1.10
CA VAL A 135 -11.55 16.91 0.31
C VAL A 135 -10.09 17.15 0.61
N THR A 136 -9.81 18.04 1.55
CA THR A 136 -8.48 18.18 2.15
C THR A 136 -8.50 17.55 3.54
N LEU A 137 -7.60 16.63 3.80
CA LEU A 137 -7.46 15.95 5.09
C LEU A 137 -6.27 16.50 5.85
N GLU A 138 -6.43 16.60 7.17
CA GLU A 138 -5.30 16.71 8.08
C GLU A 138 -4.62 15.36 8.25
N PRO A 139 -3.30 15.33 8.56
CA PRO A 139 -2.61 14.09 8.88
C PRO A 139 -3.29 13.35 10.02
N LYS A 140 -3.35 12.01 9.95
CA LYS A 140 -3.99 11.17 10.98
C LYS A 140 -2.98 10.20 11.59
N ASN A 141 -3.01 10.06 12.91
CA ASN A 141 -2.27 9.01 13.60
C ASN A 141 -2.97 7.67 13.40
N LEU A 142 -2.21 6.67 12.97
CA LEU A 142 -2.67 5.31 12.78
C LEU A 142 -1.94 4.36 13.72
N ILE A 143 -2.69 3.41 14.29
CA ILE A 143 -2.14 2.12 14.68
C ILE A 143 -2.48 1.10 13.61
N TYR A 144 -1.58 0.18 13.30
CA TYR A 144 -1.77 -0.77 12.21
C TYR A 144 -1.13 -2.12 12.44
N VAL A 145 -1.68 -3.13 11.76
CA VAL A 145 -1.09 -4.46 11.57
C VAL A 145 -0.80 -4.64 10.09
N ALA A 146 0.47 -4.90 9.77
CA ALA A 146 0.90 -5.16 8.40
C ALA A 146 0.60 -6.61 8.01
N LEU A 147 -0.10 -6.80 6.90
CA LEU A 147 -0.42 -8.11 6.32
C LEU A 147 0.27 -8.27 4.96
N THR A 148 0.63 -9.50 4.61
CA THR A 148 1.17 -9.85 3.29
C THR A 148 0.46 -11.11 2.81
N GLY A 149 -0.02 -11.08 1.56
CA GLY A 149 -0.77 -12.16 0.93
C GLY A 149 -1.88 -11.63 0.05
N ALA A 150 -2.56 -12.52 -0.69
CA ALA A 150 -3.67 -12.14 -1.55
C ALA A 150 -4.79 -11.48 -0.75
N TYR A 151 -5.23 -10.29 -1.16
CA TYR A 151 -6.19 -9.46 -0.41
C TYR A 151 -7.48 -10.21 -0.03
N GLY A 152 -7.97 -11.10 -0.88
CA GLY A 152 -9.18 -11.90 -0.59
C GLY A 152 -8.98 -13.01 0.46
N SER A 153 -7.73 -13.33 0.86
CA SER A 153 -7.42 -14.43 1.80
C SER A 153 -6.76 -13.98 3.10
N LEU A 154 -6.57 -12.66 3.30
CA LEU A 154 -5.97 -12.11 4.52
C LEU A 154 -6.91 -12.20 5.73
N ASP A 155 -6.35 -12.48 6.90
CA ASP A 155 -7.13 -12.51 8.15
C ASP A 155 -7.30 -11.11 8.75
N TYR A 156 -8.17 -10.32 8.13
CA TYR A 156 -8.54 -8.99 8.61
C TYR A 156 -9.17 -9.04 10.01
N GLY A 157 -9.89 -10.12 10.31
CA GLY A 157 -10.55 -10.30 11.62
C GLY A 157 -9.55 -10.36 12.76
N LYS A 158 -8.48 -11.15 12.60
CA LYS A 158 -7.37 -11.21 13.56
C LYS A 158 -6.69 -9.87 13.73
N ALA A 159 -6.38 -9.18 12.64
CA ALA A 159 -5.74 -7.87 12.66
C ALA A 159 -6.59 -6.84 13.44
N TYR A 160 -7.88 -6.72 13.15
CA TYR A 160 -8.76 -5.84 13.91
C TYR A 160 -8.86 -6.21 15.38
N LYS A 161 -8.88 -7.51 15.74
CA LYS A 161 -8.88 -7.94 17.14
C LYS A 161 -7.63 -7.45 17.88
N GLN A 162 -6.46 -7.54 17.27
CA GLN A 162 -5.20 -7.04 17.83
C GLN A 162 -5.24 -5.51 18.01
N LEU A 163 -5.68 -4.76 17.01
CA LEU A 163 -5.81 -3.29 17.09
C LEU A 163 -6.74 -2.87 18.23
N TRP A 164 -7.92 -3.47 18.34
CA TRP A 164 -8.86 -3.17 19.41
C TRP A 164 -8.34 -3.55 20.80
N ALA A 165 -7.50 -4.59 20.91
CA ALA A 165 -6.82 -4.94 22.15
C ALA A 165 -5.87 -3.83 22.61
N VAL A 166 -5.08 -3.24 21.69
CA VAL A 166 -4.20 -2.09 21.97
C VAL A 166 -5.00 -0.85 22.34
N ILE A 167 -6.11 -0.55 21.61
CA ILE A 167 -7.02 0.56 21.97
C ILE A 167 -7.48 0.43 23.42
N LYS A 168 -7.87 -0.77 23.84
CA LYS A 168 -8.31 -1.04 25.21
C LYS A 168 -7.15 -0.91 26.22
N ALA A 169 -6.03 -1.55 25.94
CA ALA A 169 -4.87 -1.57 26.87
C ALA A 169 -4.30 -0.16 27.11
N GLN A 170 -4.20 0.66 26.09
CA GLN A 170 -3.65 2.01 26.17
C GLN A 170 -4.71 3.09 26.40
N LYS A 171 -5.97 2.74 26.64
CA LYS A 171 -7.10 3.67 26.91
C LYS A 171 -7.26 4.73 25.80
N LEU A 172 -7.14 4.31 24.54
CA LEU A 172 -7.19 5.19 23.37
C LEU A 172 -8.60 5.44 22.83
N PHE A 173 -9.62 4.91 23.49
CA PHE A 173 -11.01 5.14 23.07
C PHE A 173 -11.32 6.62 22.96
N THR A 174 -11.79 7.03 21.78
CA THR A 174 -12.33 8.37 21.49
C THR A 174 -13.48 8.22 20.50
N LYS A 175 -14.37 9.21 20.48
CA LYS A 175 -15.36 9.29 19.41
C LYS A 175 -14.63 9.56 18.07
N GLY A 176 -14.99 8.84 17.02
CA GLY A 176 -14.45 9.09 15.68
C GLY A 176 -13.23 8.23 15.30
N ILE A 177 -12.96 7.11 16.00
CA ILE A 177 -12.03 6.09 15.51
C ILE A 177 -12.55 5.59 14.17
N GLU A 178 -11.67 5.63 13.13
CA GLU A 178 -12.01 5.19 11.79
C GLU A 178 -11.29 3.88 11.46
N SER A 179 -12.01 2.93 10.86
CA SER A 179 -11.43 1.70 10.30
C SER A 179 -10.93 1.97 8.89
N ILE A 180 -9.63 1.80 8.68
CA ILE A 180 -8.94 2.11 7.43
C ILE A 180 -8.14 0.88 6.99
N CYS A 181 -8.06 0.64 5.68
CA CYS A 181 -7.12 -0.29 5.08
C CYS A 181 -6.30 0.45 4.03
N ILE A 182 -4.98 0.30 4.08
CA ILE A 182 -4.06 0.84 3.09
C ILE A 182 -3.59 -0.33 2.23
N SER A 183 -3.91 -0.28 0.94
CA SER A 183 -3.48 -1.27 -0.04
C SER A 183 -2.33 -0.68 -0.86
N TYR A 184 -1.15 -1.30 -0.76
CA TYR A 184 0.06 -0.78 -1.42
C TYR A 184 0.21 -1.25 -2.85
N ASP A 185 -0.36 -2.40 -3.16
CA ASP A 185 -0.05 -3.14 -4.38
C ASP A 185 -1.29 -3.33 -5.24
N ALA A 186 -1.12 -3.21 -6.55
CA ALA A 186 -2.21 -3.50 -7.49
C ALA A 186 -2.25 -5.01 -7.79
N PRO A 187 -3.37 -5.71 -7.58
CA PRO A 187 -3.48 -7.15 -7.85
C PRO A 187 -3.14 -7.56 -9.29
N LYS A 188 -3.24 -6.62 -10.23
CA LYS A 188 -2.89 -6.82 -11.65
C LYS A 188 -1.38 -6.73 -11.93
N ILE A 189 -0.60 -6.26 -10.97
CA ILE A 189 0.84 -5.99 -11.09
C ILE A 189 1.62 -6.90 -10.16
N THR A 190 1.15 -7.06 -8.92
CA THR A 190 1.83 -7.79 -7.85
C THR A 190 1.21 -9.17 -7.65
N GLU A 191 2.07 -10.18 -7.57
CA GLU A 191 1.65 -11.54 -7.22
C GLU A 191 0.93 -11.58 -5.87
N GLY A 192 -0.18 -12.33 -5.78
CA GLY A 192 -1.02 -12.38 -4.59
C GLY A 192 -0.27 -12.67 -3.30
N SER A 193 0.70 -13.60 -3.34
CA SER A 193 1.54 -13.94 -2.17
C SER A 193 2.39 -12.78 -1.65
N LEU A 194 2.62 -11.75 -2.45
CA LEU A 194 3.49 -10.60 -2.19
C LEU A 194 2.70 -9.29 -1.98
N GLN A 195 1.37 -9.30 -2.13
CA GLN A 195 0.54 -8.12 -1.91
C GLN A 195 0.59 -7.70 -0.45
N ARG A 196 0.70 -6.38 -0.22
CA ARG A 196 0.84 -5.79 1.11
C ARG A 196 -0.37 -4.93 1.43
N SER A 197 -0.82 -5.05 2.67
CA SER A 197 -1.93 -4.28 3.20
C SER A 197 -1.68 -3.95 4.66
N ASP A 198 -2.02 -2.73 5.07
CA ASP A 198 -2.05 -2.37 6.47
C ASP A 198 -3.49 -2.18 6.93
N VAL A 199 -3.91 -3.01 7.86
CA VAL A 199 -5.18 -2.86 8.56
C VAL A 199 -4.97 -1.83 9.67
N CYS A 200 -5.73 -0.76 9.66
CA CYS A 200 -5.48 0.40 10.51
C CYS A 200 -6.71 0.83 11.30
N LEU A 201 -6.45 1.45 12.46
CA LEU A 201 -7.40 2.34 13.14
C LEU A 201 -6.80 3.75 13.20
N ALA A 202 -7.52 4.75 12.68
CA ALA A 202 -7.17 6.14 12.87
C ALA A 202 -7.61 6.59 14.27
N ILE A 203 -6.67 7.18 15.00
CA ILE A 203 -6.84 7.55 16.42
C ILE A 203 -6.48 9.01 16.65
N HIS A 204 -7.10 9.62 17.67
CA HIS A 204 -6.85 11.03 18.02
C HIS A 204 -5.79 11.21 19.11
N LYS A 205 -5.38 10.14 19.77
CA LYS A 205 -4.35 10.14 20.81
C LYS A 205 -3.08 9.51 20.30
N SER A 206 -1.94 9.86 20.88
CA SER A 206 -0.69 9.15 20.61
C SER A 206 -0.74 7.74 21.18
N ALA A 207 -0.27 6.78 20.41
CA ALA A 207 -0.13 5.38 20.81
C ALA A 207 1.35 4.96 20.76
N THR A 208 1.67 3.93 21.52
CA THR A 208 2.99 3.27 21.46
C THR A 208 2.83 1.91 20.79
N PRO A 209 3.80 1.49 19.95
CA PRO A 209 3.80 0.15 19.36
C PRO A 209 3.72 -0.94 20.44
N GLN A 210 2.92 -1.98 20.18
CA GLN A 210 2.72 -3.09 21.10
C GLN A 210 2.48 -4.39 20.33
N GLU A 211 3.25 -5.42 20.62
CA GLU A 211 3.20 -6.72 19.92
C GLU A 211 3.40 -6.53 18.39
N GLU A 212 2.47 -7.03 17.58
CA GLU A 212 2.50 -6.86 16.11
C GLU A 212 1.91 -5.53 15.65
N VAL A 213 1.32 -4.74 16.57
CA VAL A 213 0.72 -3.43 16.25
C VAL A 213 1.79 -2.35 16.25
N SER A 214 1.95 -1.71 15.12
CA SER A 214 2.87 -0.58 14.90
C SER A 214 2.11 0.75 14.75
N CYS A 215 2.84 1.87 14.75
CA CYS A 215 2.27 3.21 14.61
C CYS A 215 2.86 3.91 13.39
N LYS A 216 2.04 4.70 12.70
CA LYS A 216 2.48 5.60 11.61
C LYS A 216 1.51 6.77 11.47
N THR A 217 1.88 7.73 10.62
CA THR A 217 1.02 8.83 10.23
C THR A 217 0.49 8.60 8.81
N LEU A 218 -0.82 8.73 8.61
CA LEU A 218 -1.43 8.86 7.30
C LEU A 218 -1.24 10.31 6.85
N ALA A 219 -0.68 10.51 5.66
CA ALA A 219 -0.44 11.84 5.12
C ALA A 219 -1.76 12.59 4.92
N GLY A 220 -1.74 13.87 5.27
CA GLY A 220 -2.80 14.81 4.93
C GLY A 220 -2.74 15.22 3.45
N GLY A 221 -3.52 16.23 3.08
CA GLY A 221 -3.55 16.79 1.73
C GLY A 221 -4.85 16.53 1.00
N LYS A 222 -4.87 16.77 -0.30
CA LYS A 222 -6.07 16.69 -1.11
C LYS A 222 -6.34 15.25 -1.57
N TYR A 223 -7.59 14.83 -1.48
CA TYR A 223 -8.06 13.50 -1.87
C TYR A 223 -9.34 13.58 -2.70
N ALA A 224 -9.44 12.75 -3.73
CA ALA A 224 -10.70 12.42 -4.37
C ALA A 224 -11.30 11.22 -3.63
N VAL A 225 -12.50 11.39 -3.06
CA VAL A 225 -13.16 10.40 -2.23
C VAL A 225 -14.36 9.83 -2.96
N PHE A 226 -14.28 8.55 -3.33
CA PHE A 226 -15.33 7.82 -4.00
C PHE A 226 -16.12 6.98 -3.01
N PHE A 227 -17.44 7.09 -3.06
CA PHE A 227 -18.31 6.22 -2.28
C PHE A 227 -18.67 4.99 -3.09
N TYR A 228 -18.45 3.82 -2.49
CA TYR A 228 -18.84 2.52 -3.05
C TYR A 228 -19.74 1.75 -2.09
N GLN A 229 -20.74 1.06 -2.63
CA GLN A 229 -21.57 0.12 -1.89
C GLN A 229 -21.60 -1.21 -2.62
N GLY A 230 -21.18 -2.28 -1.95
CA GLY A 230 -21.14 -3.65 -2.50
C GLY A 230 -20.01 -4.50 -1.94
N SER A 231 -19.78 -5.65 -2.60
CA SER A 231 -18.74 -6.61 -2.21
C SER A 231 -17.32 -6.04 -2.32
N TYR A 232 -16.48 -6.38 -1.37
CA TYR A 232 -15.04 -6.06 -1.43
C TYR A 232 -14.31 -6.76 -2.60
N GLU A 233 -14.87 -7.83 -3.14
CA GLU A 233 -14.32 -8.51 -4.33
C GLU A 233 -14.27 -7.59 -5.57
N ASN A 234 -15.13 -6.58 -5.61
CA ASN A 234 -15.18 -5.61 -6.70
C ASN A 234 -14.23 -4.43 -6.53
N LEU A 235 -13.51 -4.31 -5.40
CA LEU A 235 -12.67 -3.14 -5.11
C LEU A 235 -11.59 -2.91 -6.16
N SER A 236 -11.00 -3.96 -6.75
CA SER A 236 -10.03 -3.80 -7.85
C SER A 236 -10.61 -3.00 -9.02
N GLN A 237 -11.86 -3.26 -9.40
CA GLN A 237 -12.56 -2.53 -10.48
C GLN A 237 -12.96 -1.12 -10.05
N VAL A 238 -13.35 -0.96 -8.78
CA VAL A 238 -13.66 0.36 -8.20
C VAL A 238 -12.44 1.26 -8.26
N TYR A 239 -11.27 0.74 -7.91
CA TYR A 239 -10.00 1.48 -8.03
C TYR A 239 -9.67 1.88 -9.47
N ASP A 240 -9.82 0.96 -10.43
CA ASP A 240 -9.58 1.29 -11.84
C ASP A 240 -10.50 2.42 -12.33
N THR A 241 -11.78 2.35 -11.97
CA THR A 241 -12.76 3.37 -12.33
C THR A 241 -12.45 4.71 -11.66
N ALA A 242 -12.09 4.68 -10.37
CA ALA A 242 -11.75 5.88 -9.60
C ALA A 242 -10.49 6.58 -10.14
N VAL A 243 -9.44 5.82 -10.42
CA VAL A 243 -8.20 6.37 -10.99
C VAL A 243 -8.42 6.92 -12.40
N ARG A 244 -9.20 6.23 -13.24
CA ARG A 244 -9.58 6.75 -14.56
C ARG A 244 -10.30 8.08 -14.44
N TRP A 245 -11.27 8.19 -13.52
CA TRP A 245 -11.97 9.44 -13.29
C TRP A 245 -11.01 10.59 -12.92
N VAL A 246 -10.04 10.33 -12.04
CA VAL A 246 -9.04 11.31 -11.60
C VAL A 246 -8.24 11.83 -12.82
N ILE A 247 -7.81 10.92 -13.71
CA ILE A 247 -7.03 11.27 -14.91
C ILE A 247 -7.90 12.03 -15.92
N ASP A 248 -9.12 11.57 -16.17
CA ASP A 248 -10.04 12.18 -17.14
C ASP A 248 -10.49 13.59 -16.73
N HIS A 249 -10.36 13.94 -15.43
CA HIS A 249 -10.66 15.27 -14.88
C HIS A 249 -9.40 16.10 -14.59
N GLU A 250 -8.28 15.74 -15.20
CA GLU A 250 -7.01 16.49 -15.18
C GLU A 250 -6.37 16.64 -13.78
N TYR A 251 -6.74 15.80 -12.81
CA TYR A 251 -6.02 15.71 -11.56
C TYR A 251 -4.78 14.85 -11.72
N THR A 252 -3.70 15.20 -11.00
CA THR A 252 -2.50 14.37 -10.92
C THR A 252 -2.52 13.57 -9.62
N LEU A 253 -2.10 12.29 -9.71
CA LEU A 253 -1.95 11.43 -8.54
C LEU A 253 -0.72 11.85 -7.75
N ARG A 254 -0.85 11.87 -6.42
CA ARG A 254 0.29 11.96 -5.51
C ARG A 254 0.86 10.56 -5.23
N GLU A 255 2.07 10.49 -4.70
CA GLU A 255 2.79 9.22 -4.47
C GLU A 255 2.29 8.44 -3.26
N GLU A 256 1.53 9.09 -2.36
CA GLU A 256 1.01 8.42 -1.17
C GLU A 256 0.09 7.25 -1.53
N PRO A 257 0.06 6.20 -0.70
CA PRO A 257 -0.78 5.04 -0.96
C PRO A 257 -2.27 5.40 -0.92
N PHE A 258 -3.04 4.74 -1.75
CA PHE A 258 -4.50 4.76 -1.71
C PHE A 258 -4.99 4.04 -0.46
N PHE A 259 -6.14 4.46 0.07
CA PHE A 259 -6.71 3.79 1.22
C PHE A 259 -8.23 3.71 1.17
N GLU A 260 -8.75 2.76 1.88
CA GLU A 260 -10.17 2.51 2.07
C GLU A 260 -10.56 2.89 3.49
N LYS A 261 -11.73 3.51 3.64
CA LYS A 261 -12.38 3.72 4.94
C LYS A 261 -13.70 2.96 4.95
N TYR A 262 -13.84 2.06 5.91
CA TYR A 262 -15.03 1.24 6.06
C TYR A 262 -16.05 1.96 6.93
N LEU A 263 -17.27 2.15 6.40
CA LEU A 263 -18.32 2.93 7.05
C LEU A 263 -19.27 2.05 7.87
N ASN A 264 -19.24 0.73 7.68
CA ASN A 264 -20.02 -0.24 8.45
C ASN A 264 -19.23 -1.53 8.68
N ASP A 265 -19.71 -2.34 9.63
CA ASP A 265 -19.04 -3.57 10.04
C ASP A 265 -19.46 -4.75 9.14
N ALA A 266 -18.51 -5.30 8.38
CA ALA A 266 -18.74 -6.42 7.47
C ALA A 266 -19.25 -7.69 8.17
N ARG A 267 -19.00 -7.84 9.48
CA ARG A 267 -19.49 -9.01 10.26
C ARG A 267 -21.00 -8.95 10.53
N ARG A 268 -21.61 -7.77 10.37
CA ARG A 268 -23.02 -7.49 10.72
C ARG A 268 -23.81 -6.95 9.53
N THR A 269 -23.17 -6.67 8.42
CA THR A 269 -23.77 -6.03 7.26
C THR A 269 -23.79 -7.01 6.08
N PRO A 270 -24.93 -7.23 5.41
CA PRO A 270 -24.97 -8.00 4.17
C PRO A 270 -24.00 -7.43 3.13
N ILE A 271 -23.41 -8.31 2.32
CA ILE A 271 -22.32 -7.98 1.37
C ILE A 271 -22.71 -6.83 0.44
N GLU A 272 -23.92 -6.85 -0.10
CA GLU A 272 -24.45 -5.84 -1.01
C GLU A 272 -24.71 -4.47 -0.34
N LYS A 273 -24.70 -4.42 0.99
CA LYS A 273 -24.89 -3.19 1.81
C LYS A 273 -23.60 -2.70 2.46
N LEU A 274 -22.48 -3.36 2.19
CA LEU A 274 -21.18 -2.87 2.65
C LEU A 274 -20.89 -1.51 2.04
N LYS A 275 -20.40 -0.57 2.86
CA LYS A 275 -20.13 0.81 2.45
C LYS A 275 -18.67 1.13 2.68
N THR A 276 -18.01 1.58 1.62
CA THR A 276 -16.59 1.91 1.61
C THR A 276 -16.39 3.27 0.96
N GLU A 277 -15.56 4.10 1.55
CA GLU A 277 -15.01 5.28 0.90
C GLU A 277 -13.59 4.95 0.43
N ILE A 278 -13.29 5.19 -0.85
CA ILE A 278 -11.96 5.01 -1.46
C ILE A 278 -11.33 6.37 -1.61
N TYR A 279 -10.15 6.54 -1.03
CA TYR A 279 -9.39 7.78 -1.00
C TYR A 279 -8.22 7.69 -1.99
N ILE A 280 -8.26 8.50 -3.03
CA ILE A 280 -7.21 8.64 -4.04
C ILE A 280 -6.49 9.96 -3.78
N PRO A 281 -5.19 9.96 -3.40
CA PRO A 281 -4.43 11.19 -3.17
C PRO A 281 -4.19 11.93 -4.47
N ILE A 282 -4.49 13.23 -4.51
CA ILE A 282 -4.39 14.10 -5.69
C ILE A 282 -3.71 15.43 -5.36
N ASN A 283 -3.16 16.09 -6.38
CA ASN A 283 -2.63 17.47 -6.28
C ASN A 283 -3.71 18.52 -6.50
#